data_6c429b870ca7e2070798c3fc2a1a458d
#
_entry.id   6c429b870ca7e2070798c3fc2a1a458d
#
_cell.length_a   1.000
_cell.length_b   1.000
_cell.length_c   1.000
_cell.angle_alpha   90.00
_cell.angle_beta   90.00
_cell.angle_gamma   90.00
#
_symmetry.space_group_name_H-M   'P 1'
#
loop_
_entity.id
_entity.type
_entity.pdbx_description
1 polymer ?
#
loop_
_entity_poly.entity_id
_entity_poly.type
_entity_poly.pdbx_seq_one_letter_code
_entity_poly.pdbx_strand_id
1 'polypeptide(L)' 'MDVQKINNEMTYQLTMIQAKVFLNKGAITIEEFELFRQLMLEKYQPFISQLST' A
#
# COMPACT_ATOMS: atom_id res chain seq x y z
N MET A 1 6.21 -19.70 7.87
CA MET A 1 6.08 -18.37 7.29
C MET A 1 6.53 -17.34 8.31
N ASP A 2 7.23 -16.34 7.85
CA ASP A 2 7.77 -15.30 8.72
C ASP A 2 6.65 -14.36 9.19
N VAL A 3 6.54 -14.17 10.51
CA VAL A 3 5.53 -13.27 11.08
C VAL A 3 5.73 -11.84 10.58
N GLN A 4 6.98 -11.43 10.40
CA GLN A 4 7.27 -10.09 9.92
C GLN A 4 6.73 -9.85 8.51
N LYS A 5 6.80 -10.85 7.64
CA LYS A 5 6.25 -10.72 6.30
C LYS A 5 4.73 -10.57 6.32
N ILE A 6 4.07 -11.31 7.22
CA ILE A 6 2.62 -11.20 7.38
C ILE A 6 2.26 -9.80 7.87
N ASN A 7 3.00 -9.28 8.83
CA ASN A 7 2.75 -7.94 9.36
C ASN A 7 2.97 -6.87 8.31
N ASN A 8 4.00 -7.02 7.48
CA ASN A 8 4.26 -6.06 6.40
C ASN A 8 3.12 -6.05 5.38
N GLU A 9 2.62 -7.23 5.03
CA GLU A 9 1.51 -7.34 4.10
C GLU A 9 0.26 -6.68 4.65
N MET A 10 -0.06 -6.94 5.92
CA MET A 10 -1.23 -6.35 6.55
C MET A 10 -1.10 -4.84 6.68
N THR A 11 0.06 -4.36 7.06
CA THR A 11 0.29 -2.92 7.18
C THR A 11 0.14 -2.25 5.81
N TYR A 12 0.68 -2.85 4.77
CA TYR A 12 0.55 -2.32 3.42
C TYR A 12 -0.93 -2.24 3.02
N GLN A 13 -1.68 -3.31 3.23
CA GLN A 13 -3.08 -3.35 2.83
C GLN A 13 -3.91 -2.30 3.56
N LEU A 14 -3.72 -2.18 4.87
CA LEU A 14 -4.46 -1.20 5.65
C LEU A 14 -4.11 0.23 5.23
N THR A 15 -2.83 0.48 4.99
CA THR A 15 -2.39 1.81 4.57
C THR A 15 -2.98 2.17 3.21
N MET A 16 -3.02 1.22 2.28
CA MET A 16 -3.58 1.47 0.95
C MET A 16 -5.09 1.69 1.00
N ILE A 17 -5.79 1.00 1.90
CA ILE A 17 -7.22 1.25 2.07
C ILE A 17 -7.46 2.69 2.52
N GLN A 18 -6.67 3.18 3.47
CA GLN A 18 -6.78 4.57 3.92
C GLN A 18 -6.44 5.55 2.80
N ALA A 19 -5.42 5.24 2.01
CA ALA A 19 -5.05 6.09 0.89
C ALA A 19 -6.18 6.19 -0.13
N LYS A 20 -6.89 5.09 -0.38
CA LYS A 20 -8.04 5.10 -1.28
C LYS A 20 -9.15 5.99 -0.76
N VAL A 21 -9.38 5.98 0.55
CA VAL A 21 -10.38 6.87 1.16
C VAL A 21 -10.00 8.32 0.92
N PHE A 22 -8.75 8.68 1.12
CA PHE A 22 -8.28 10.04 0.87
C PHE A 22 -8.43 10.43 -0.60
N LEU A 23 -8.14 9.50 -1.50
CA LEU A 23 -8.30 9.75 -2.93
C LEU A 23 -9.76 10.02 -3.26
N ASN A 24 -10.69 9.22 -2.73
CA ASN A 24 -12.11 9.37 -2.99
C ASN A 24 -12.65 10.68 -2.43
N LYS A 25 -12.08 11.15 -1.33
CA LYS A 25 -12.49 12.42 -0.73
C LYS A 25 -11.85 13.62 -1.38
N GLY A 26 -10.94 13.41 -2.32
CA GLY A 26 -10.24 14.50 -2.97
C GLY A 26 -9.13 15.12 -2.13
N ALA A 27 -8.71 14.45 -1.05
CA ALA A 27 -7.62 14.94 -0.22
C ALA A 27 -6.27 14.77 -0.88
N ILE A 28 -6.14 13.80 -1.77
CA ILE A 28 -4.93 13.60 -2.55
C ILE A 28 -5.31 13.37 -4.02
N THR A 29 -4.36 13.61 -4.92
CA THR A 29 -4.57 13.37 -6.34
C THR A 29 -4.24 11.91 -6.68
N ILE A 30 -4.63 11.50 -7.89
CA ILE A 30 -4.35 10.15 -8.36
C ILE A 30 -2.84 9.98 -8.52
N GLU A 31 -2.12 11.03 -8.91
CA GLU A 31 -0.67 10.96 -9.04
C GLU A 31 -0.02 10.78 -7.69
N GLU A 32 -0.50 11.49 -6.67
CA GLU A 32 0.00 11.33 -5.32
C GLU A 32 -0.30 9.92 -4.79
N PHE A 33 -1.47 9.39 -5.09
CA PHE A 33 -1.83 8.04 -4.70
C PHE A 33 -0.87 6.99 -5.30
N GLU A 34 -0.59 7.13 -6.59
CA GLU A 34 0.32 6.20 -7.28
C GLU A 34 1.74 6.28 -6.70
N LEU A 35 2.21 7.49 -6.43
CA LEU A 35 3.53 7.67 -5.83
C LEU A 35 3.59 7.03 -4.45
N PHE A 36 2.53 7.24 -3.66
CA PHE A 36 2.45 6.67 -2.33
C PHE A 36 2.46 5.14 -2.38
N ARG A 37 1.73 4.56 -3.34
CA ARG A 37 1.68 3.12 -3.52
C ARG A 37 3.07 2.56 -3.83
N GLN A 38 3.80 3.22 -4.72
CA GLN A 38 5.16 2.79 -5.06
C GLN A 38 6.08 2.83 -3.85
N LEU A 39 5.99 3.90 -3.06
CA LEU A 39 6.81 4.01 -1.86
C LEU A 39 6.48 2.92 -0.84
N MET A 40 5.21 2.59 -0.71
CA MET A 40 4.79 1.54 0.21
C MET A 40 5.26 0.16 -0.27
N LEU A 41 5.22 -0.09 -1.57
CA LEU A 41 5.73 -1.35 -2.12
C LEU A 41 7.22 -1.51 -1.86
N GLU A 42 7.98 -0.43 -2.00
CA GLU A 42 9.40 -0.47 -1.72
C GLU A 42 9.68 -0.68 -0.24
N LYS A 43 8.90 0.00 0.62
CA LYS A 43 9.16 -0.02 2.06
C LYS A 43 8.79 -1.35 2.69
N TYR A 44 7.61 -1.88 2.36
CA TYR A 44 7.09 -3.07 3.01
C TYR A 44 7.27 -4.34 2.20
N GLN A 45 7.46 -4.22 0.89
CA GLN A 45 7.65 -5.34 -0.02
C GLN A 45 6.63 -6.44 0.22
N PRO A 46 5.32 -6.12 0.15
CA PRO A 46 4.28 -7.12 0.41
C PRO A 46 4.30 -8.20 -0.65
N PHE A 47 4.45 -9.44 -0.22
CA PHE A 47 4.66 -10.56 -1.13
C PHE A 47 3.49 -10.76 -2.09
N ILE A 48 2.26 -10.74 -1.55
CA ILE A 48 1.08 -10.99 -2.36
C ILE A 48 0.85 -9.85 -3.34
N SER A 49 1.01 -8.61 -2.89
CA SER A 49 0.80 -7.45 -3.75
C SER A 49 1.83 -7.38 -4.87
N GLN A 50 3.06 -7.82 -4.62
CA GLN A 50 4.09 -7.87 -5.65
C GLN A 50 3.76 -8.89 -6.72
N LEU A 51 3.16 -10.02 -6.33
CA LEU A 51 2.79 -11.05 -7.28
C LEU A 51 1.64 -10.62 -8.18
N SER A 52 0.80 -9.71 -7.73
CA SER A 52 -0.36 -9.27 -8.50
C SER A 52 -0.05 -8.14 -9.47
N THR A 53 1.16 -7.66 -9.49
CA THR A 53 1.60 -6.64 -10.47
C THR A 53 2.44 -7.26 -11.61
#